data_ae787c28af6e4ae1d352f6e8441de889
#
_entry.id   ae787c28af6e4ae1d352f6e8441de889
#
_cell.length_a   1.000
_cell.length_b   1.000
_cell.length_c   1.000
_cell.angle_alpha   90.00
_cell.angle_beta   90.00
_cell.angle_gamma   90.00
#
_symmetry.space_group_name_H-M   'P 1'
#
loop_
_entity.id
_entity.type
_entity.pdbx_description
1 polymer ?
#
loop_
_entity_poly.entity_id
_entity_poly.type
_entity_poly.pdbx_seq_one_letter_code
_entity_poly.pdbx_strand_id
1 'polypeptide(L)'
;TVSNLKLDSVFSDVFGKASSNIIGRILANPSEKISDVSVFRTKGMKATDEEVLAAVDGEMCAEQAEKLRIIRSHMDGLELCKANLMSLILSTAEKYIPEVDLVSTVPGLTAYSAIAVIGELGVDMSVFPTSKHLCSWAGLAPQNDQSAGKKKTTRISRAGVYIKPLLVQCALAAIKSKNKHPEIVNRYNALRKRRGHKKAVIAIARILLTAIYNILKKREPYNPELYRNSDTTPEHRNVTIEEAVFILQRQGYIISSPTSVG
;
A
#
# COMPACT_ATOMS: atom_id res chain seq x y z
N THR A 1 7.58 -27.43 22.64
CA THR A 1 7.90 -26.24 23.46
C THR A 1 8.49 -26.70 24.79
N VAL A 2 9.63 -26.15 25.20
CA VAL A 2 10.40 -26.62 26.37
C VAL A 2 9.67 -26.38 27.70
N SER A 3 8.81 -25.34 27.74
CA SER A 3 8.05 -24.93 28.95
C SER A 3 6.59 -25.37 28.94
N ASN A 4 6.12 -26.04 27.89
CA ASN A 4 4.70 -26.41 27.67
C ASN A 4 3.69 -25.27 27.79
N LEU A 5 4.14 -24.02 27.67
CA LEU A 5 3.26 -22.84 27.57
C LEU A 5 2.79 -22.67 26.12
N LYS A 6 1.46 -22.60 25.89
CA LYS A 6 0.82 -22.67 24.57
C LYS A 6 -0.01 -21.43 24.27
N LEU A 7 0.47 -20.23 24.59
CA LEU A 7 -0.27 -18.97 24.40
C LEU A 7 -0.65 -18.72 22.93
N ASP A 8 0.13 -19.22 21.98
CA ASP A 8 -0.12 -19.16 20.55
C ASP A 8 -1.35 -19.97 20.09
N SER A 9 -1.77 -20.98 20.87
CA SER A 9 -2.99 -21.74 20.59
C SER A 9 -4.27 -20.98 20.97
N VAL A 10 -4.18 -20.00 21.85
CA VAL A 10 -5.31 -19.28 22.46
C VAL A 10 -5.39 -17.84 21.99
N PHE A 11 -4.24 -17.21 21.74
CA PHE A 11 -4.13 -15.84 21.27
C PHE A 11 -3.69 -15.79 19.81
N SER A 12 -4.45 -15.09 18.97
CA SER A 12 -4.06 -14.82 17.58
C SER A 12 -2.82 -13.90 17.48
N ASP A 13 -2.59 -13.11 18.52
CA ASP A 13 -1.41 -12.24 18.66
C ASP A 13 -0.82 -12.43 20.05
N VAL A 14 0.32 -13.14 20.11
CA VAL A 14 1.05 -13.41 21.34
C VAL A 14 1.69 -12.15 21.92
N PHE A 15 1.90 -11.11 21.11
CA PHE A 15 2.39 -9.81 21.54
C PHE A 15 1.28 -8.83 21.91
N GLY A 16 0.01 -9.23 21.79
CA GLY A 16 -1.14 -8.44 22.20
C GLY A 16 -1.16 -8.18 23.71
N LYS A 17 -1.94 -7.16 24.14
CA LYS A 17 -1.95 -6.68 25.52
C LYS A 17 -2.20 -7.78 26.57
N ALA A 18 -3.16 -8.68 26.34
CA ALA A 18 -3.49 -9.75 27.29
C ALA A 18 -2.34 -10.75 27.43
N SER A 19 -1.86 -11.31 26.32
CA SER A 19 -0.76 -12.27 26.30
C SER A 19 0.55 -11.67 26.82
N SER A 20 0.88 -10.41 26.47
CA SER A 20 2.05 -9.71 26.99
C SER A 20 2.01 -9.53 28.51
N ASN A 21 0.83 -9.25 29.07
CA ASN A 21 0.66 -9.14 30.53
C ASN A 21 0.82 -10.50 31.21
N ILE A 22 0.26 -11.57 30.64
CA ILE A 22 0.43 -12.95 31.12
C ILE A 22 1.91 -13.35 31.08
N ILE A 23 2.60 -13.13 29.97
CA ILE A 23 4.05 -13.38 29.84
C ILE A 23 4.83 -12.57 30.89
N GLY A 24 4.47 -11.30 31.09
CA GLY A 24 5.08 -10.45 32.11
C GLY A 24 4.94 -11.02 33.53
N ARG A 25 3.75 -11.55 33.86
CA ARG A 25 3.49 -12.20 35.16
C ARG A 25 4.32 -13.48 35.33
N ILE A 26 4.36 -14.34 34.29
CA ILE A 26 5.17 -15.56 34.30
C ILE A 26 6.67 -15.24 34.45
N LEU A 27 7.17 -14.23 33.76
CA LEU A 27 8.57 -13.83 33.83
C LEU A 27 8.92 -13.19 35.19
N ALA A 28 7.97 -12.52 35.84
CA ALA A 28 8.19 -11.97 37.18
C ALA A 28 8.36 -13.10 38.22
N ASN A 29 7.52 -14.13 38.14
CA ASN A 29 7.51 -15.27 39.08
C ASN A 29 7.41 -16.60 38.33
N PRO A 30 8.52 -17.13 37.76
CA PRO A 30 8.50 -18.30 36.90
C PRO A 30 8.03 -19.60 37.60
N SER A 31 8.19 -19.69 38.92
CA SER A 31 7.80 -20.84 39.74
C SER A 31 6.36 -20.77 40.25
N GLU A 32 5.67 -19.62 40.05
CA GLU A 32 4.31 -19.41 40.52
C GLU A 32 3.30 -19.74 39.41
N LYS A 33 2.41 -20.71 39.65
CA LYS A 33 1.32 -21.01 38.74
C LYS A 33 0.27 -19.87 38.75
N ILE A 34 -0.21 -19.46 37.58
CA ILE A 34 -1.31 -18.52 37.47
C ILE A 34 -2.62 -19.25 37.76
N SER A 35 -3.29 -18.89 38.82
CA SER A 35 -4.58 -19.45 39.23
C SER A 35 -5.78 -18.67 38.76
N ASP A 36 -5.58 -17.37 38.48
CA ASP A 36 -6.62 -16.46 37.98
C ASP A 36 -6.11 -15.67 36.78
N VAL A 37 -6.75 -15.84 35.65
CA VAL A 37 -6.47 -15.16 34.38
C VAL A 37 -7.48 -14.05 34.07
N SER A 38 -8.55 -13.92 34.86
CA SER A 38 -9.60 -12.95 34.62
C SER A 38 -9.08 -11.51 34.61
N VAL A 39 -8.06 -11.24 35.43
CA VAL A 39 -7.37 -9.93 35.54
C VAL A 39 -6.65 -9.51 34.25
N PHE A 40 -6.34 -10.43 33.34
CA PHE A 40 -5.69 -10.16 32.06
C PHE A 40 -6.69 -10.00 30.92
N ARG A 41 -8.00 -10.14 31.20
CA ARG A 41 -9.03 -10.11 30.16
C ARG A 41 -9.11 -8.73 29.50
N THR A 42 -9.17 -8.73 28.17
CA THR A 42 -9.29 -7.51 27.37
C THR A 42 -10.55 -7.55 26.51
N LYS A 43 -11.09 -6.36 26.18
CA LYS A 43 -12.27 -6.25 25.31
C LYS A 43 -11.98 -6.88 23.94
N GLY A 44 -12.80 -7.87 23.54
CA GLY A 44 -12.63 -8.58 22.27
C GLY A 44 -11.83 -9.89 22.35
N MET A 45 -11.35 -10.28 23.53
CA MET A 45 -10.76 -11.61 23.76
C MET A 45 -11.84 -12.67 23.59
N LYS A 46 -11.59 -13.63 22.69
CA LYS A 46 -12.53 -14.72 22.37
C LYS A 46 -12.34 -15.95 23.24
N ALA A 47 -11.11 -16.16 23.72
CA ALA A 47 -10.77 -17.31 24.55
C ALA A 47 -11.45 -17.25 25.91
N THR A 48 -11.86 -18.41 26.43
CA THR A 48 -12.41 -18.55 27.78
C THR A 48 -11.26 -18.56 28.82
N ASP A 49 -11.61 -18.34 30.08
CA ASP A 49 -10.61 -18.33 31.15
C ASP A 49 -10.02 -19.73 31.36
N GLU A 50 -10.84 -20.80 31.14
CA GLU A 50 -10.39 -22.21 31.20
C GLU A 50 -9.37 -22.51 30.08
N GLU A 51 -9.62 -22.03 28.85
CA GLU A 51 -8.69 -22.19 27.72
C GLU A 51 -7.35 -21.50 27.99
N VAL A 52 -7.38 -20.29 28.56
CA VAL A 52 -6.19 -19.54 28.92
C VAL A 52 -5.44 -20.20 30.06
N LEU A 53 -6.13 -20.67 31.13
CA LEU A 53 -5.52 -21.42 32.23
C LEU A 53 -4.84 -22.70 31.73
N ALA A 54 -5.49 -23.44 30.83
CA ALA A 54 -4.90 -24.64 30.23
C ALA A 54 -3.65 -24.32 29.37
N ALA A 55 -3.64 -23.15 28.71
CA ALA A 55 -2.51 -22.70 27.89
C ALA A 55 -1.30 -22.24 28.72
N VAL A 56 -1.53 -21.81 29.96
CA VAL A 56 -0.47 -21.37 30.89
C VAL A 56 -0.09 -22.42 31.94
N ASP A 57 -0.73 -23.61 31.94
CA ASP A 57 -0.39 -24.70 32.80
C ASP A 57 0.87 -25.41 32.32
N GLY A 58 1.98 -24.69 32.35
CA GLY A 58 3.32 -25.15 32.03
C GLY A 58 4.30 -24.68 33.08
N GLU A 59 5.51 -25.22 33.03
CA GLU A 59 6.61 -24.86 33.93
C GLU A 59 7.69 -24.13 33.14
N MET A 60 8.16 -23.01 33.68
CA MET A 60 9.26 -22.26 33.11
C MET A 60 10.48 -22.33 34.06
N CYS A 61 11.56 -22.93 33.58
CA CYS A 61 12.79 -22.94 34.37
C CYS A 61 13.45 -21.53 34.38
N ALA A 62 14.26 -21.27 35.40
CA ALA A 62 14.92 -19.99 35.62
C ALA A 62 15.75 -19.53 34.41
N GLU A 63 16.48 -20.46 33.76
CA GLU A 63 17.27 -20.15 32.55
C GLU A 63 16.43 -19.69 31.39
N GLN A 64 15.26 -20.26 31.17
CA GLN A 64 14.33 -19.88 30.11
C GLN A 64 13.72 -18.53 30.40
N ALA A 65 13.33 -18.28 31.65
CA ALA A 65 12.83 -16.99 32.09
C ALA A 65 13.86 -15.89 31.83
N GLU A 66 15.13 -16.16 32.15
CA GLU A 66 16.22 -15.18 31.94
C GLU A 66 16.46 -14.92 30.45
N LYS A 67 16.50 -15.95 29.60
CA LYS A 67 16.58 -15.77 28.15
C LYS A 67 15.45 -14.90 27.60
N LEU A 68 14.22 -15.14 28.06
CA LEU A 68 13.06 -14.36 27.62
C LEU A 68 13.11 -12.92 28.13
N ARG A 69 13.62 -12.67 29.35
CA ARG A 69 13.83 -11.30 29.86
C ARG A 69 14.83 -10.53 29.00
N ILE A 70 15.95 -11.15 28.62
CA ILE A 70 16.95 -10.54 27.72
C ILE A 70 16.32 -10.19 26.38
N ILE A 71 15.58 -11.11 25.77
CA ILE A 71 14.88 -10.88 24.49
C ILE A 71 13.88 -9.74 24.62
N ARG A 72 13.09 -9.70 25.69
CA ARG A 72 12.11 -8.64 25.94
C ARG A 72 12.78 -7.28 26.12
N SER A 73 13.84 -7.20 26.90
CA SER A 73 14.63 -5.98 27.07
C SER A 73 15.17 -5.47 25.72
N HIS A 74 15.62 -6.38 24.85
CA HIS A 74 16.06 -5.97 23.51
C HIS A 74 14.89 -5.45 22.65
N MET A 75 13.73 -6.08 22.72
CA MET A 75 12.51 -5.60 22.01
C MET A 75 12.08 -4.21 22.51
N ASP A 76 12.07 -4.00 23.83
CA ASP A 76 11.76 -2.69 24.43
C ASP A 76 12.75 -1.62 23.97
N GLY A 77 14.04 -1.96 23.88
CA GLY A 77 15.08 -1.08 23.33
C GLY A 77 14.84 -0.73 21.86
N LEU A 78 14.40 -1.68 21.03
CA LEU A 78 14.05 -1.41 19.63
C LEU A 78 12.81 -0.51 19.51
N GLU A 79 11.79 -0.70 20.34
CA GLU A 79 10.61 0.20 20.35
C GLU A 79 10.99 1.62 20.79
N LEU A 80 11.91 1.79 21.75
CA LEU A 80 12.44 3.09 22.12
C LEU A 80 13.23 3.75 20.98
N CYS A 81 14.10 2.99 20.30
CA CYS A 81 14.81 3.48 19.11
C CYS A 81 13.85 3.92 18.01
N LYS A 82 12.81 3.14 17.74
CA LYS A 82 11.77 3.47 16.78
C LYS A 82 11.01 4.75 17.15
N ALA A 83 10.67 4.94 18.42
CA ALA A 83 10.02 6.16 18.90
C ALA A 83 10.93 7.39 18.71
N ASN A 84 12.21 7.28 19.03
CA ASN A 84 13.19 8.35 18.86
C ASN A 84 13.39 8.71 17.37
N LEU A 85 13.49 7.72 16.49
CA LEU A 85 13.57 7.93 15.05
C LEU A 85 12.30 8.59 14.50
N MET A 86 11.12 8.19 14.98
CA MET A 86 9.86 8.81 14.59
C MET A 86 9.81 10.29 15.03
N SER A 87 10.26 10.60 16.24
CA SER A 87 10.35 11.98 16.71
C SER A 87 11.29 12.82 15.82
N LEU A 88 12.46 12.27 15.46
CA LEU A 88 13.40 12.92 14.55
C LEU A 88 12.82 13.15 13.16
N ILE A 89 12.10 12.17 12.60
CA ILE A 89 11.42 12.30 11.30
C ILE A 89 10.40 13.42 11.34
N LEU A 90 9.57 13.49 12.38
CA LEU A 90 8.54 14.51 12.54
C LEU A 90 9.15 15.91 12.67
N SER A 91 10.17 16.09 13.51
CA SER A 91 10.85 17.38 13.66
C SER A 91 11.54 17.83 12.36
N THR A 92 12.13 16.89 11.62
CA THR A 92 12.72 17.20 10.31
C THR A 92 11.67 17.58 9.26
N ALA A 93 10.47 17.01 9.36
CA ALA A 93 9.36 17.27 8.45
C ALA A 93 8.63 18.59 8.72
N GLU A 94 8.83 19.22 9.87
CA GLU A 94 8.14 20.48 10.26
C GLU A 94 8.22 21.57 9.19
N LYS A 95 9.37 21.72 8.55
CA LYS A 95 9.58 22.71 7.48
C LYS A 95 8.82 22.41 6.18
N TYR A 96 8.25 21.23 6.06
CA TYR A 96 7.50 20.77 4.88
C TYR A 96 6.01 20.51 5.17
N ILE A 97 5.51 21.00 6.31
CA ILE A 97 4.10 20.81 6.68
C ILE A 97 3.12 21.21 5.57
N PRO A 98 3.29 22.38 4.89
CA PRO A 98 2.39 22.75 3.81
C PRO A 98 2.31 21.72 2.67
N GLU A 99 3.46 21.16 2.29
CA GLU A 99 3.55 20.13 1.26
C GLU A 99 2.99 18.78 1.76
N VAL A 100 3.23 18.44 3.02
CA VAL A 100 2.68 17.24 3.66
C VAL A 100 1.17 17.29 3.68
N ASP A 101 0.59 18.43 4.03
CA ASP A 101 -0.87 18.62 4.05
C ASP A 101 -1.45 18.47 2.64
N LEU A 102 -0.83 19.10 1.64
CA LEU A 102 -1.24 18.97 0.25
C LEU A 102 -1.17 17.52 -0.25
N VAL A 103 -0.06 16.83 -0.01
CA VAL A 103 0.13 15.43 -0.44
C VAL A 103 -0.79 14.48 0.32
N SER A 104 -1.14 14.78 1.57
CA SER A 104 -2.09 13.99 2.38
C SER A 104 -3.51 14.00 1.83
N THR A 105 -3.86 14.98 0.98
CA THR A 105 -5.17 15.01 0.30
C THR A 105 -5.33 13.91 -0.74
N VAL A 106 -4.22 13.31 -1.20
CA VAL A 106 -4.25 12.22 -2.20
C VAL A 106 -4.87 10.96 -1.60
N PRO A 107 -5.79 10.29 -2.32
CA PRO A 107 -6.45 9.08 -1.84
C PRO A 107 -5.47 8.01 -1.33
N GLY A 108 -5.73 7.50 -0.12
CA GLY A 108 -4.94 6.43 0.48
C GLY A 108 -3.61 6.87 1.10
N LEU A 109 -3.29 8.16 1.11
CA LEU A 109 -2.17 8.72 1.85
C LEU A 109 -2.63 9.21 3.24
N THR A 110 -1.72 9.10 4.20
CA THR A 110 -1.80 9.71 5.53
C THR A 110 -0.65 10.70 5.68
N ALA A 111 -0.64 11.54 6.73
CA ALA A 111 0.48 12.44 6.98
C ALA A 111 1.83 11.70 7.01
N TYR A 112 1.91 10.53 7.65
CA TYR A 112 3.14 9.73 7.69
C TYR A 112 3.58 9.23 6.31
N SER A 113 2.65 8.74 5.49
CA SER A 113 2.98 8.32 4.12
C SER A 113 3.35 9.51 3.23
N ALA A 114 2.74 10.69 3.45
CA ALA A 114 3.10 11.92 2.75
C ALA A 114 4.52 12.36 3.11
N ILE A 115 4.89 12.33 4.41
CA ILE A 115 6.26 12.60 4.86
C ILE A 115 7.25 11.64 4.19
N ALA A 116 6.95 10.34 4.18
CA ALA A 116 7.81 9.35 3.54
C ALA A 116 7.95 9.57 2.03
N VAL A 117 6.85 9.94 1.34
CA VAL A 117 6.87 10.28 -0.09
C VAL A 117 7.73 11.53 -0.33
N ILE A 118 7.57 12.57 0.46
CA ILE A 118 8.37 13.81 0.36
C ILE A 118 9.83 13.54 0.66
N GLY A 119 10.13 12.68 1.64
CA GLY A 119 11.50 12.25 1.96
C GLY A 119 12.21 11.57 0.78
N GLU A 120 11.49 10.83 -0.04
CA GLU A 120 12.03 10.15 -1.24
C GLU A 120 12.10 11.07 -2.47
N LEU A 121 11.11 11.93 -2.67
CA LEU A 121 10.97 12.74 -3.90
C LEU A 121 11.56 14.13 -3.77
N GLY A 122 11.62 14.67 -2.54
CA GLY A 122 11.73 16.09 -2.31
C GLY A 122 10.43 16.83 -2.68
N VAL A 123 10.45 18.15 -2.53
CA VAL A 123 9.32 19.03 -2.86
C VAL A 123 9.49 19.77 -4.20
N ASP A 124 10.70 19.82 -4.71
CA ASP A 124 11.02 20.48 -5.98
C ASP A 124 10.77 19.54 -7.17
N MET A 125 9.69 19.78 -7.87
CA MET A 125 9.32 19.00 -9.05
C MET A 125 10.04 19.45 -10.33
N SER A 126 10.88 20.48 -10.29
CA SER A 126 11.69 20.89 -11.45
C SER A 126 12.73 19.82 -11.84
N VAL A 127 13.16 19.01 -10.89
CA VAL A 127 14.05 17.85 -11.09
C VAL A 127 13.48 16.84 -12.09
N PHE A 128 12.16 16.77 -12.20
CA PHE A 128 11.48 15.84 -13.12
C PHE A 128 10.79 16.67 -14.23
N PRO A 129 11.24 16.57 -15.50
CA PRO A 129 10.64 17.31 -16.61
C PRO A 129 9.13 17.09 -16.75
N THR A 130 8.68 15.86 -16.50
CA THR A 130 7.24 15.51 -16.51
C THR A 130 6.93 14.42 -15.47
N SER A 131 5.65 14.27 -15.13
CA SER A 131 5.16 13.18 -14.29
C SER A 131 5.49 11.79 -14.87
N LYS A 132 5.67 11.67 -16.20
CA LYS A 132 6.08 10.41 -16.84
C LYS A 132 7.52 10.04 -16.47
N HIS A 133 8.43 11.02 -16.39
CA HIS A 133 9.81 10.79 -15.95
C HIS A 133 9.84 10.36 -14.48
N LEU A 134 9.06 11.02 -13.61
CA LEU A 134 8.92 10.63 -12.21
C LEU A 134 8.38 9.20 -12.08
N CYS A 135 7.33 8.82 -12.82
CA CYS A 135 6.78 7.46 -12.80
C CYS A 135 7.79 6.42 -13.30
N SER A 136 8.64 6.77 -14.27
CA SER A 136 9.72 5.89 -14.75
C SER A 136 10.80 5.71 -13.69
N TRP A 137 11.24 6.80 -13.07
CA TRP A 137 12.19 6.78 -11.96
C TRP A 137 11.67 5.95 -10.77
N ALA A 138 10.41 6.09 -10.42
CA ALA A 138 9.77 5.31 -9.35
C ALA A 138 9.49 3.84 -9.75
N GLY A 139 9.84 3.41 -10.95
CA GLY A 139 9.61 2.05 -11.43
C GLY A 139 8.14 1.67 -11.57
N LEU A 140 7.26 2.65 -11.79
CA LEU A 140 5.82 2.45 -12.01
C LEU A 140 5.42 2.52 -13.49
N ALA A 141 6.38 2.81 -14.39
CA ALA A 141 6.17 2.74 -15.82
C ALA A 141 6.48 1.34 -16.36
N PRO A 142 5.66 0.79 -17.27
CA PRO A 142 6.00 -0.44 -17.95
C PRO A 142 7.24 -0.22 -18.83
N GLN A 143 8.15 -1.18 -18.84
CA GLN A 143 9.26 -1.19 -19.77
C GLN A 143 8.75 -1.57 -21.16
N ASN A 144 9.27 -0.89 -22.19
CA ASN A 144 8.98 -1.19 -23.57
C ASN A 144 10.20 -1.95 -24.15
N ASP A 145 10.29 -3.23 -23.81
CA ASP A 145 11.33 -4.09 -24.34
C ASP A 145 10.83 -4.70 -25.65
N GLN A 146 11.16 -4.03 -26.76
CA GLN A 146 10.86 -4.47 -28.11
C GLN A 146 12.15 -4.65 -28.89
N SER A 147 12.33 -5.81 -29.51
CA SER A 147 13.40 -6.08 -30.44
C SER A 147 12.81 -6.67 -31.70
N ALA A 148 13.17 -6.13 -32.89
CA ALA A 148 12.70 -6.58 -34.19
C ALA A 148 11.18 -6.73 -34.30
N GLY A 149 10.41 -5.74 -33.77
CA GLY A 149 8.94 -5.75 -33.80
C GLY A 149 8.27 -6.68 -32.78
N LYS A 150 9.01 -7.52 -32.07
CA LYS A 150 8.47 -8.44 -31.05
C LYS A 150 8.60 -7.84 -29.65
N LYS A 151 7.46 -7.73 -28.92
CA LYS A 151 7.44 -7.34 -27.51
C LYS A 151 7.98 -8.48 -26.64
N LYS A 152 9.15 -8.30 -25.99
CA LYS A 152 9.74 -9.29 -25.08
C LYS A 152 9.11 -9.23 -23.69
N THR A 153 8.95 -8.03 -23.11
CA THR A 153 8.33 -7.89 -21.80
C THR A 153 7.69 -6.52 -21.61
N THR A 154 6.62 -6.48 -20.79
CA THR A 154 5.96 -5.25 -20.30
C THR A 154 6.09 -5.13 -18.79
N ARG A 155 7.06 -5.81 -18.17
CA ARG A 155 7.28 -5.75 -16.72
C ARG A 155 7.73 -4.35 -16.33
N ILE A 156 7.39 -3.94 -15.11
CA ILE A 156 7.91 -2.71 -14.52
C ILE A 156 9.39 -2.90 -14.15
N SER A 157 10.16 -1.81 -14.13
CA SER A 157 11.57 -1.84 -13.74
C SER A 157 11.73 -2.18 -12.25
N ARG A 158 12.96 -2.52 -11.85
CA ARG A 158 13.33 -2.70 -10.43
C ARG A 158 13.59 -1.39 -9.69
N ALA A 159 13.55 -0.24 -10.40
CA ALA A 159 13.71 1.08 -9.81
C ALA A 159 12.65 1.39 -8.73
N GLY A 160 12.89 2.43 -7.94
CA GLY A 160 11.97 2.88 -6.89
C GLY A 160 11.84 1.90 -5.73
N VAL A 161 12.97 1.41 -5.21
CA VAL A 161 13.03 0.36 -4.18
C VAL A 161 12.21 0.73 -2.93
N TYR A 162 12.21 2.00 -2.53
CA TYR A 162 11.46 2.50 -1.36
C TYR A 162 10.12 3.12 -1.74
N ILE A 163 10.09 4.00 -2.73
CA ILE A 163 8.87 4.72 -3.11
C ILE A 163 7.79 3.82 -3.72
N LYS A 164 8.17 2.81 -4.51
CA LYS A 164 7.21 1.92 -5.16
C LYS A 164 6.41 1.07 -4.17
N PRO A 165 7.00 0.36 -3.19
CA PRO A 165 6.25 -0.35 -2.17
C PRO A 165 5.32 0.56 -1.38
N LEU A 166 5.78 1.75 -1.01
CA LEU A 166 4.99 2.75 -0.29
C LEU A 166 3.75 3.14 -1.10
N LEU A 167 3.91 3.50 -2.37
CA LEU A 167 2.79 3.87 -3.24
C LEU A 167 1.84 2.70 -3.54
N VAL A 168 2.35 1.47 -3.57
CA VAL A 168 1.51 0.26 -3.67
C VAL A 168 0.62 0.11 -2.43
N GLN A 169 1.15 0.34 -1.23
CA GLN A 169 0.35 0.32 0.00
C GLN A 169 -0.69 1.44 0.00
N CYS A 170 -0.32 2.66 -0.39
CA CYS A 170 -1.26 3.77 -0.54
C CYS A 170 -2.37 3.45 -1.56
N ALA A 171 -2.02 2.83 -2.70
CA ALA A 171 -2.99 2.41 -3.70
C ALA A 171 -3.96 1.35 -3.17
N LEU A 172 -3.48 0.38 -2.39
CA LEU A 172 -4.32 -0.63 -1.74
C LEU A 172 -5.25 0.02 -0.70
N ALA A 173 -4.78 1.01 0.06
CA ALA A 173 -5.60 1.77 0.99
C ALA A 173 -6.69 2.59 0.27
N ALA A 174 -6.35 3.28 -0.81
CA ALA A 174 -7.28 4.04 -1.63
C ALA A 174 -8.39 3.15 -2.22
N ILE A 175 -8.04 1.96 -2.74
CA ILE A 175 -8.99 0.99 -3.30
C ILE A 175 -9.98 0.47 -2.25
N LYS A 176 -9.55 0.35 -0.98
CA LYS A 176 -10.44 -0.07 0.12
C LYS A 176 -11.42 1.02 0.55
N SER A 177 -11.12 2.29 0.30
CA SER A 177 -11.92 3.45 0.70
C SER A 177 -13.06 3.75 -0.27
N LYS A 178 -13.98 2.78 -0.46
CA LYS A 178 -15.04 2.80 -1.49
C LYS A 178 -15.91 4.07 -1.48
N ASN A 179 -16.23 4.59 -0.30
CA ASN A 179 -17.18 5.71 -0.15
C ASN A 179 -16.49 7.09 -0.28
N LYS A 180 -15.18 7.16 -0.04
CA LYS A 180 -14.44 8.44 -0.06
C LYS A 180 -13.91 8.80 -1.44
N HIS A 181 -13.47 7.81 -2.21
CA HIS A 181 -12.77 8.01 -3.50
C HIS A 181 -13.30 7.04 -4.57
N PRO A 182 -14.58 7.19 -4.98
CA PRO A 182 -15.21 6.31 -5.96
C PRO A 182 -14.50 6.34 -7.33
N GLU A 183 -13.90 7.46 -7.71
CA GLU A 183 -13.15 7.62 -8.96
C GLU A 183 -11.96 6.64 -9.03
N ILE A 184 -11.22 6.48 -7.93
CA ILE A 184 -10.08 5.54 -7.83
C ILE A 184 -10.58 4.10 -7.87
N VAL A 185 -11.65 3.80 -7.13
CA VAL A 185 -12.22 2.45 -7.04
C VAL A 185 -12.79 2.00 -8.39
N ASN A 186 -13.52 2.87 -9.07
CA ASN A 186 -14.08 2.60 -10.41
C ASN A 186 -12.95 2.34 -11.42
N ARG A 187 -11.92 3.17 -11.41
CA ARG A 187 -10.74 3.01 -12.25
C ARG A 187 -10.02 1.68 -11.99
N TYR A 188 -9.82 1.34 -10.72
CA TYR A 188 -9.25 0.06 -10.33
C TYR A 188 -10.08 -1.12 -10.83
N ASN A 189 -11.41 -1.09 -10.64
CA ASN A 189 -12.30 -2.17 -11.06
C ASN A 189 -12.28 -2.38 -12.58
N ALA A 190 -12.30 -1.30 -13.36
CA ALA A 190 -12.18 -1.35 -14.80
C ALA A 190 -10.85 -1.96 -15.28
N LEU A 191 -9.74 -1.58 -14.63
CA LEU A 191 -8.41 -2.13 -14.92
C LEU A 191 -8.28 -3.59 -14.49
N ARG A 192 -8.83 -3.94 -13.31
CA ARG A 192 -8.79 -5.30 -12.77
C ARG A 192 -9.47 -6.30 -13.71
N LYS A 193 -10.64 -5.95 -14.25
CA LYS A 193 -11.37 -6.81 -15.21
C LYS A 193 -10.53 -7.16 -16.44
N ARG A 194 -9.72 -6.22 -16.95
CA ARG A 194 -8.92 -6.39 -18.18
C ARG A 194 -7.52 -6.92 -17.96
N ARG A 195 -6.87 -6.59 -16.85
CA ARG A 195 -5.42 -6.78 -16.63
C ARG A 195 -5.06 -7.56 -15.36
N GLY A 196 -6.05 -7.88 -14.52
CA GLY A 196 -5.88 -8.56 -13.24
C GLY A 196 -5.43 -7.62 -12.11
N HIS A 197 -5.49 -8.13 -10.86
CA HIS A 197 -5.28 -7.37 -9.64
C HIS A 197 -3.91 -6.67 -9.59
N LYS A 198 -2.82 -7.43 -9.75
CA LYS A 198 -1.45 -6.89 -9.60
C LYS A 198 -1.16 -5.72 -10.52
N LYS A 199 -1.56 -5.84 -11.81
CA LYS A 199 -1.37 -4.77 -12.80
C LYS A 199 -2.28 -3.57 -12.53
N ALA A 200 -3.50 -3.79 -12.06
CA ALA A 200 -4.43 -2.72 -11.69
C ALA A 200 -3.90 -1.90 -10.51
N VAL A 201 -3.38 -2.54 -9.45
CA VAL A 201 -2.78 -1.84 -8.30
C VAL A 201 -1.60 -0.97 -8.72
N ILE A 202 -0.69 -1.48 -9.56
CA ILE A 202 0.44 -0.69 -10.07
C ILE A 202 -0.04 0.52 -10.90
N ALA A 203 -1.10 0.35 -11.69
CA ALA A 203 -1.68 1.46 -12.45
C ALA A 203 -2.28 2.53 -11.53
N ILE A 204 -2.97 2.13 -10.45
CA ILE A 204 -3.45 3.08 -9.43
C ILE A 204 -2.26 3.78 -8.74
N ALA A 205 -1.23 3.05 -8.30
CA ALA A 205 -0.04 3.65 -7.71
C ALA A 205 0.60 4.71 -8.63
N ARG A 206 0.65 4.45 -9.94
CA ARG A 206 1.10 5.43 -10.94
C ARG A 206 0.19 6.67 -11.02
N ILE A 207 -1.13 6.48 -10.94
CA ILE A 207 -2.09 7.60 -10.92
C ILE A 207 -1.85 8.45 -9.67
N LEU A 208 -1.71 7.84 -8.49
CA LEU A 208 -1.42 8.56 -7.25
C LEU A 208 -0.11 9.35 -7.35
N LEU A 209 0.96 8.76 -7.89
CA LEU A 209 2.23 9.46 -8.08
C LEU A 209 2.11 10.63 -9.07
N THR A 210 1.32 10.47 -10.14
CA THR A 210 1.04 11.56 -11.08
C THR A 210 0.26 12.70 -10.41
N ALA A 211 -0.68 12.36 -9.52
CA ALA A 211 -1.40 13.35 -8.72
C ALA A 211 -0.44 14.11 -7.78
N ILE A 212 0.42 13.40 -7.05
CA ILE A 212 1.44 13.99 -6.16
C ILE A 212 2.35 14.97 -6.94
N TYR A 213 2.85 14.56 -8.11
CA TYR A 213 3.65 15.45 -8.98
C TYR A 213 2.93 16.76 -9.30
N ASN A 214 1.66 16.68 -9.72
CA ASN A 214 0.87 17.86 -10.07
C ASN A 214 0.56 18.74 -8.86
N ILE A 215 0.24 18.13 -7.72
CA ILE A 215 -0.04 18.80 -6.45
C ILE A 215 1.19 19.60 -6.00
N LEU A 216 2.37 18.98 -5.95
CA LEU A 216 3.60 19.66 -5.56
C LEU A 216 4.01 20.75 -6.55
N LYS A 217 3.79 20.53 -7.86
CA LYS A 217 4.12 21.51 -8.91
C LYS A 217 3.20 22.73 -8.90
N LYS A 218 1.89 22.50 -8.68
CA LYS A 218 0.88 23.56 -8.75
C LYS A 218 0.55 24.17 -7.40
N ARG A 219 0.94 23.51 -6.30
CA ARG A 219 0.58 23.88 -4.93
C ARG A 219 -0.94 23.88 -4.68
N GLU A 220 -1.65 22.95 -5.32
CA GLU A 220 -3.11 22.77 -5.21
C GLU A 220 -3.42 21.40 -4.59
N PRO A 221 -4.48 21.24 -3.75
CA PRO A 221 -4.88 19.96 -3.19
C PRO A 221 -5.39 19.01 -4.28
N TYR A 222 -5.54 17.73 -3.91
CA TYR A 222 -6.09 16.71 -4.80
C TYR A 222 -7.50 17.08 -5.27
N ASN A 223 -7.70 17.10 -6.58
CA ASN A 223 -9.01 17.35 -7.19
C ASN A 223 -9.54 16.06 -7.86
N PRO A 224 -10.58 15.42 -7.29
CA PRO A 224 -11.16 14.20 -7.85
C PRO A 224 -11.79 14.39 -9.24
N GLU A 225 -12.27 15.57 -9.58
CA GLU A 225 -12.92 15.86 -10.86
C GLU A 225 -11.97 15.65 -12.05
N LEU A 226 -10.69 15.95 -11.88
CA LEU A 226 -9.67 15.72 -12.92
C LEU A 226 -9.53 14.23 -13.28
N TYR A 227 -9.97 13.33 -12.38
CA TYR A 227 -9.88 11.88 -12.56
C TYR A 227 -11.22 11.22 -12.88
N ARG A 228 -12.35 11.90 -12.65
CA ARG A 228 -13.69 11.45 -13.09
C ARG A 228 -13.81 11.50 -14.61
N ASN A 229 -13.34 12.56 -15.22
CA ASN A 229 -13.46 12.80 -16.67
C ASN A 229 -12.46 11.97 -17.51
N SER A 230 -11.53 11.24 -16.89
CA SER A 230 -10.63 10.32 -17.63
C SER A 230 -11.34 9.03 -18.07
N ASP A 231 -12.60 8.84 -17.72
CA ASP A 231 -13.49 7.83 -18.30
C ASP A 231 -14.24 8.33 -19.54
N THR A 232 -13.84 9.49 -20.10
CA THR A 232 -14.21 9.76 -21.48
C THR A 232 -13.83 8.54 -22.30
N THR A 233 -14.85 7.93 -22.91
CA THR A 233 -14.75 7.06 -24.08
C THR A 233 -13.46 7.42 -24.82
N PRO A 234 -12.62 6.42 -25.17
CA PRO A 234 -11.48 6.72 -26.03
C PRO A 234 -12.01 7.64 -27.11
N GLU A 235 -11.40 8.84 -27.26
CA GLU A 235 -11.64 9.64 -28.44
C GLU A 235 -11.74 8.66 -29.57
N HIS A 236 -12.89 8.60 -30.23
CA HIS A 236 -13.07 7.72 -31.37
C HIS A 236 -11.85 8.02 -32.24
N ARG A 237 -10.91 7.10 -32.28
CA ARG A 237 -9.83 7.17 -33.25
C ARG A 237 -10.55 7.40 -34.56
N ASN A 238 -10.39 8.57 -35.13
CA ASN A 238 -11.01 8.89 -36.41
C ASN A 238 -10.50 7.82 -37.35
N VAL A 239 -11.35 6.83 -37.58
CA VAL A 239 -11.08 5.72 -38.50
C VAL A 239 -11.00 6.37 -39.85
N THR A 240 -9.87 6.29 -40.51
CA THR A 240 -9.77 6.80 -41.89
C THR A 240 -10.77 6.12 -42.76
N ILE A 241 -11.24 6.77 -43.83
CA ILE A 241 -12.21 6.17 -44.76
C ILE A 241 -11.69 4.81 -45.26
N GLU A 242 -10.38 4.69 -45.49
CA GLU A 242 -9.72 3.44 -45.89
C GLU A 242 -9.81 2.35 -44.84
N GLU A 243 -9.59 2.67 -43.57
CA GLU A 243 -9.73 1.73 -42.43
C GLU A 243 -11.21 1.31 -42.27
N ALA A 244 -12.16 2.22 -42.42
CA ALA A 244 -13.61 1.92 -42.35
C ALA A 244 -14.05 1.00 -43.50
N VAL A 245 -13.61 1.27 -44.73
CA VAL A 245 -13.85 0.43 -45.89
C VAL A 245 -13.28 -0.96 -45.69
N PHE A 246 -12.04 -1.07 -45.22
CA PHE A 246 -11.40 -2.37 -44.95
C PHE A 246 -12.15 -3.18 -43.89
N ILE A 247 -12.62 -2.55 -42.81
CA ILE A 247 -13.41 -3.21 -41.75
C ILE A 247 -14.73 -3.72 -42.28
N LEU A 248 -15.45 -2.92 -43.07
CA LEU A 248 -16.74 -3.27 -43.63
C LEU A 248 -16.62 -4.41 -44.69
N GLN A 249 -15.59 -4.35 -45.54
CA GLN A 249 -15.31 -5.43 -46.48
C GLN A 249 -15.02 -6.77 -45.80
N ARG A 250 -14.26 -6.73 -44.69
CA ARG A 250 -13.96 -7.91 -43.88
C ARG A 250 -15.19 -8.51 -43.19
N GLN A 251 -16.24 -7.71 -42.98
CA GLN A 251 -17.52 -8.12 -42.42
C GLN A 251 -18.52 -8.58 -43.53
N GLY A 252 -18.10 -8.62 -44.79
CA GLY A 252 -18.90 -9.08 -45.90
C GLY A 252 -19.78 -8.02 -46.59
N TYR A 253 -19.58 -6.72 -46.24
CA TYR A 253 -20.27 -5.63 -46.90
C TYR A 253 -19.61 -5.29 -48.24
N ILE A 254 -20.41 -5.13 -49.30
CA ILE A 254 -19.99 -4.66 -50.62
C ILE A 254 -20.07 -3.13 -50.61
N ILE A 255 -18.94 -2.47 -50.74
CA ILE A 255 -18.88 -1.00 -50.76
C ILE A 255 -18.59 -0.56 -52.19
N SER A 256 -19.50 0.21 -52.78
CA SER A 256 -19.29 0.87 -54.07
C SER A 256 -18.80 2.31 -53.86
N SER A 257 -17.82 2.75 -54.64
CA SER A 257 -17.42 4.15 -54.68
C SER A 257 -18.57 5.00 -55.24
N PRO A 258 -18.78 6.23 -54.72
CA PRO A 258 -19.75 7.14 -55.31
C PRO A 258 -19.34 7.42 -56.76
N THR A 259 -20.25 7.13 -57.68
CA THR A 259 -20.11 7.54 -59.09
C THR A 259 -20.02 9.05 -59.13
N SER A 260 -18.94 9.62 -59.68
CA SER A 260 -18.83 11.04 -59.98
C SER A 260 -19.98 11.42 -60.88
N VAL A 261 -20.96 12.13 -60.34
CA VAL A 261 -21.95 12.83 -61.16
C VAL A 261 -21.23 14.04 -61.75
N GLY A 262 -21.06 14.01 -63.06
CA GLY A 262 -20.49 15.09 -63.85
C GLY A 262 -21.38 16.32 -63.89
#